data_c0be0a38457ae9fc3348498892448ece
#
_entry.id   c0be0a38457ae9fc3348498892448ece
#
_cell.length_a   1.000
_cell.length_b   1.000
_cell.length_c   1.000
_cell.angle_alpha   90.00
_cell.angle_beta   90.00
_cell.angle_gamma   90.00
#
_symmetry.space_group_name_H-M   'P 1'
#
loop_
_entity.id
_entity.type
_entity.pdbx_description
1 polymer ?
#
loop_
_entity_poly.entity_id
_entity_poly.type
_entity_poly.pdbx_seq_one_letter_code
_entity_poly.pdbx_strand_id
1 'polypeptide(L)'
;VYLLQKQNMKRLDAVSFISHGLAKDPNYSQSTTDEDTNAESQTNPKKESALKKYAVDLNEKSASGKIDPVIGRKKELDRTIQVLCRRTKNNPLLVGDPGVGKTAIAEGLADKIVKGEVPEVLLKSEIYALDMGALLAGTRYRGDFEERLKAVIKEIEKNENAILFIDEIHTIIGAGATSGGAMDASNLLKPVLQTGTLKCIGSTTYKEYRGYFDKDRALVRRFQKIDVKEPNVDDAVKILMGLKSRYEDHHKIKFTNDAIKTAVELSFRYI
;
A
#
# COMPACT_ATOMS: atom_id res chain seq x y z
N VAL A 1 -18.74 -24.26 -36.72
CA VAL A 1 -17.52 -25.10 -36.59
C VAL A 1 -16.89 -25.35 -37.94
N TYR A 2 -17.63 -25.80 -38.96
CA TYR A 2 -17.12 -26.12 -40.30
C TYR A 2 -16.47 -24.92 -41.03
N LEU A 3 -17.06 -23.73 -40.93
CA LEU A 3 -16.51 -22.50 -41.52
C LEU A 3 -15.22 -22.04 -40.86
N LEU A 4 -15.09 -22.21 -39.53
CA LEU A 4 -13.89 -21.88 -38.76
C LEU A 4 -12.72 -22.84 -39.07
N GLN A 5 -13.04 -24.11 -39.30
CA GLN A 5 -12.03 -25.10 -39.73
C GLN A 5 -11.46 -24.83 -41.12
N LYS A 6 -12.28 -24.33 -42.05
CA LYS A 6 -11.82 -23.88 -43.37
C LYS A 6 -10.84 -22.72 -43.34
N GLN A 7 -10.87 -21.89 -42.25
CA GLN A 7 -9.94 -20.79 -42.01
C GLN A 7 -8.78 -21.14 -41.08
N ASN A 8 -8.48 -22.43 -40.91
CA ASN A 8 -7.40 -22.93 -40.04
C ASN A 8 -7.53 -22.51 -38.55
N MET A 9 -8.75 -22.21 -38.07
CA MET A 9 -9.01 -21.97 -36.66
C MET A 9 -9.39 -23.24 -35.94
N LYS A 10 -8.66 -23.61 -34.90
CA LYS A 10 -8.98 -24.72 -34.01
C LYS A 10 -10.05 -24.29 -32.99
N ARG A 11 -10.80 -25.24 -32.45
CA ARG A 11 -11.82 -25.00 -31.42
C ARG A 11 -11.26 -24.24 -30.20
N LEU A 12 -10.04 -24.55 -29.82
CA LEU A 12 -9.32 -23.88 -28.72
C LEU A 12 -9.04 -22.39 -29.03
N ASP A 13 -8.67 -22.06 -30.27
CA ASP A 13 -8.42 -20.68 -30.68
C ASP A 13 -9.69 -19.83 -30.58
N ALA A 14 -10.83 -20.41 -30.98
CA ALA A 14 -12.13 -19.73 -30.87
C ALA A 14 -12.57 -19.53 -29.39
N VAL A 15 -12.33 -20.53 -28.53
CA VAL A 15 -12.63 -20.45 -27.11
C VAL A 15 -11.73 -19.41 -26.43
N SER A 16 -10.44 -19.39 -26.75
CA SER A 16 -9.49 -18.39 -26.22
C SER A 16 -9.83 -16.98 -26.66
N PHE A 17 -10.27 -16.79 -27.91
CA PHE A 17 -10.69 -15.49 -28.39
C PHE A 17 -11.99 -14.99 -27.69
N ILE A 18 -12.95 -15.87 -27.46
CA ILE A 18 -14.22 -15.52 -26.80
C ILE A 18 -13.99 -15.27 -25.29
N SER A 19 -13.11 -16.02 -24.65
CA SER A 19 -12.87 -15.93 -23.20
C SER A 19 -11.86 -14.86 -22.80
N HIS A 20 -10.88 -14.56 -23.64
CA HIS A 20 -9.75 -13.69 -23.30
C HIS A 20 -9.46 -12.58 -24.31
N GLY A 21 -10.20 -12.48 -25.40
CA GLY A 21 -9.99 -11.48 -26.47
C GLY A 21 -8.66 -11.64 -27.24
N LEU A 22 -7.99 -12.77 -27.10
CA LEU A 22 -6.68 -13.03 -27.74
C LEU A 22 -6.86 -13.54 -29.16
N ALA A 23 -6.39 -12.76 -30.15
CA ALA A 23 -6.32 -13.19 -31.53
C ALA A 23 -5.14 -14.16 -31.76
N LYS A 24 -5.27 -15.04 -32.76
CA LYS A 24 -4.21 -15.99 -33.14
C LYS A 24 -2.98 -15.23 -33.62
N ASP A 25 -1.86 -15.41 -32.96
CA ASP A 25 -0.57 -14.85 -33.37
C ASP A 25 -0.02 -15.71 -34.53
N PRO A 26 0.31 -15.13 -35.71
CA PRO A 26 0.73 -15.92 -36.87
C PRO A 26 2.07 -16.67 -36.69
N ASN A 27 2.82 -16.40 -35.62
CA ASN A 27 4.12 -17.00 -35.35
C ASN A 27 4.13 -18.11 -34.29
N TYR A 28 2.97 -18.62 -33.85
CA TYR A 28 2.91 -19.71 -32.91
C TYR A 28 2.95 -21.07 -33.66
N SER A 29 4.13 -21.51 -34.02
CA SER A 29 4.38 -22.87 -34.52
C SER A 29 4.70 -23.81 -33.38
N GLN A 30 4.04 -24.95 -33.40
CA GLN A 30 4.12 -26.08 -32.48
C GLN A 30 5.55 -26.49 -32.13
N SER A 31 5.82 -26.79 -30.88
CA SER A 31 6.76 -27.80 -30.46
C SER A 31 6.19 -28.61 -29.30
N THR A 32 5.79 -29.81 -29.63
CA THR A 32 5.63 -30.93 -28.71
C THR A 32 6.97 -31.64 -28.59
N THR A 33 7.24 -32.08 -27.35
CA THR A 33 8.11 -33.19 -26.92
C THR A 33 9.64 -33.02 -26.87
N ASP A 34 10.08 -33.33 -25.65
CA ASP A 34 11.28 -34.07 -25.21
C ASP A 34 12.63 -33.33 -25.02
N GLU A 35 13.00 -33.33 -23.76
CA GLU A 35 14.31 -33.63 -23.12
C GLU A 35 15.60 -32.90 -23.54
N ASP A 36 16.22 -32.39 -22.49
CA ASP A 36 17.65 -32.26 -22.21
C ASP A 36 18.55 -31.23 -22.91
N THR A 37 19.17 -30.47 -21.99
CA THR A 37 20.52 -29.89 -21.98
C THR A 37 20.83 -28.58 -22.70
N ASN A 38 21.41 -27.73 -21.86
CA ASN A 38 22.39 -26.64 -22.08
C ASN A 38 21.93 -25.25 -22.56
N ALA A 39 22.09 -24.38 -21.58
CA ALA A 39 22.71 -23.05 -21.64
C ALA A 39 22.74 -22.29 -22.98
N GLU A 40 22.03 -21.19 -23.05
CA GLU A 40 22.60 -19.86 -23.28
C GLU A 40 21.50 -18.83 -23.52
N SER A 41 21.53 -17.78 -22.70
CA SER A 41 21.03 -16.42 -22.90
C SER A 41 19.90 -16.21 -23.93
N GLN A 42 18.66 -16.31 -23.45
CA GLN A 42 17.53 -15.59 -24.06
C GLN A 42 17.00 -14.56 -23.05
N THR A 43 17.07 -13.30 -23.43
CA THR A 43 16.51 -12.14 -22.74
C THR A 43 15.03 -12.38 -22.45
N ASN A 44 14.74 -12.79 -21.21
CA ASN A 44 13.38 -12.82 -20.68
C ASN A 44 12.77 -11.42 -20.80
N PRO A 45 11.52 -11.28 -21.25
CA PRO A 45 10.78 -10.05 -21.06
C PRO A 45 10.80 -9.78 -19.56
N LYS A 46 11.31 -8.61 -19.14
CA LYS A 46 11.39 -8.17 -17.74
C LYS A 46 10.05 -8.46 -17.08
N LYS A 47 10.00 -9.46 -16.20
CA LYS A 47 8.85 -9.61 -15.29
C LYS A 47 8.72 -8.28 -14.59
N GLU A 48 7.66 -7.54 -14.90
CA GLU A 48 7.36 -6.30 -14.17
C GLU A 48 7.39 -6.62 -12.68
N SER A 49 8.13 -5.83 -11.93
CA SER A 49 8.27 -5.97 -10.48
C SER A 49 6.87 -5.94 -9.85
N ALA A 50 6.58 -6.93 -9.00
CA ALA A 50 5.30 -6.98 -8.29
C ALA A 50 5.11 -5.73 -7.41
N LEU A 51 6.20 -5.17 -6.88
CA LEU A 51 6.19 -3.89 -6.17
C LEU A 51 5.67 -2.75 -7.06
N LYS A 52 6.17 -2.61 -8.29
CA LYS A 52 5.72 -1.56 -9.21
C LYS A 52 4.26 -1.70 -9.62
N LYS A 53 3.74 -2.93 -9.62
CA LYS A 53 2.37 -3.23 -10.03
C LYS A 53 1.36 -3.06 -8.90
N TYR A 54 1.74 -3.38 -7.66
CA TYR A 54 0.82 -3.48 -6.52
C TYR A 54 1.17 -2.58 -5.35
N ALA A 55 2.20 -1.75 -5.47
CA ALA A 55 2.58 -0.79 -4.46
C ALA A 55 3.01 0.54 -5.09
N VAL A 56 2.79 1.62 -4.38
CA VAL A 56 3.21 2.97 -4.76
C VAL A 56 4.44 3.34 -3.95
N ASP A 57 5.53 3.72 -4.61
CA ASP A 57 6.72 4.26 -3.95
C ASP A 57 6.42 5.70 -3.46
N LEU A 58 6.34 5.86 -2.13
CA LEU A 58 6.08 7.17 -1.53
C LEU A 58 7.29 8.10 -1.60
N ASN A 59 8.51 7.58 -1.64
CA ASN A 59 9.71 8.40 -1.78
C ASN A 59 9.78 9.03 -3.19
N GLU A 60 9.50 8.25 -4.23
CA GLU A 60 9.39 8.76 -5.60
C GLU A 60 8.25 9.77 -5.73
N LYS A 61 7.10 9.48 -5.12
CA LYS A 61 5.95 10.40 -5.06
C LYS A 61 6.33 11.72 -4.36
N SER A 62 7.10 11.67 -3.28
CA SER A 62 7.60 12.85 -2.57
C SER A 62 8.59 13.64 -3.42
N ALA A 63 9.59 12.97 -4.01
CA ALA A 63 10.60 13.61 -4.86
C ALA A 63 9.97 14.33 -6.07
N SER A 64 8.85 13.80 -6.60
CA SER A 64 8.08 14.44 -7.68
C SER A 64 7.16 15.58 -7.21
N GLY A 65 7.16 15.95 -5.91
CA GLY A 65 6.34 17.04 -5.35
C GLY A 65 4.84 16.73 -5.30
N LYS A 66 4.45 15.47 -5.45
CA LYS A 66 3.04 15.05 -5.45
C LYS A 66 2.48 14.77 -4.06
N ILE A 67 3.29 14.84 -3.02
CA ILE A 67 2.86 14.70 -1.63
C ILE A 67 2.53 16.06 -1.03
N ASP A 68 1.43 16.12 -0.31
CA ASP A 68 1.04 17.31 0.44
C ASP A 68 1.91 17.49 1.69
N PRO A 69 2.26 18.74 2.08
CA PRO A 69 3.02 18.97 3.27
C PRO A 69 2.25 18.52 4.51
N VAL A 70 2.89 17.73 5.37
CA VAL A 70 2.28 17.24 6.61
C VAL A 70 2.47 18.28 7.71
N ILE A 71 1.37 18.84 8.20
CA ILE A 71 1.34 19.92 9.18
C ILE A 71 0.69 19.41 10.45
N GLY A 72 1.21 19.83 11.61
CA GLY A 72 0.61 19.52 12.92
C GLY A 72 0.83 18.09 13.43
N ARG A 73 1.51 17.21 12.68
CA ARG A 73 1.73 15.79 13.03
C ARG A 73 3.15 15.45 13.47
N LYS A 74 3.90 16.44 13.95
CA LYS A 74 5.31 16.25 14.33
C LYS A 74 5.49 15.16 15.39
N LYS A 75 4.63 15.14 16.42
CA LYS A 75 4.72 14.16 17.52
C LYS A 75 4.51 12.73 17.04
N GLU A 76 3.52 12.50 16.19
CA GLU A 76 3.20 11.21 15.62
C GLU A 76 4.31 10.75 14.65
N LEU A 77 4.84 11.66 13.83
CA LEU A 77 5.98 11.40 12.93
C LEU A 77 7.23 11.03 13.72
N ASP A 78 7.62 11.83 14.71
CA ASP A 78 8.80 11.56 15.55
C ASP A 78 8.64 10.21 16.28
N ARG A 79 7.44 9.91 16.75
CA ARG A 79 7.15 8.62 17.37
C ARG A 79 7.25 7.45 16.40
N THR A 80 6.77 7.63 15.18
CA THR A 80 6.88 6.62 14.10
C THR A 80 8.34 6.35 13.76
N ILE A 81 9.15 7.38 13.61
CA ILE A 81 10.60 7.29 13.40
C ILE A 81 11.27 6.53 14.55
N GLN A 82 10.99 6.91 15.81
CA GLN A 82 11.53 6.24 16.99
C GLN A 82 11.19 4.74 17.03
N VAL A 83 9.98 4.38 16.65
CA VAL A 83 9.54 2.97 16.62
C VAL A 83 10.29 2.20 15.53
N LEU A 84 10.40 2.73 14.32
CA LEU A 84 11.13 2.11 13.20
C LEU A 84 12.61 1.89 13.48
N CYS A 85 13.23 2.73 14.32
CA CYS A 85 14.63 2.60 14.72
C CYS A 85 14.86 1.56 15.84
N ARG A 86 13.81 0.93 16.38
CA ARG A 86 13.95 -0.08 17.43
C ARG A 86 14.45 -1.40 16.87
N ARG A 87 15.12 -2.19 17.71
CA ARG A 87 15.53 -3.55 17.40
C ARG A 87 14.36 -4.53 17.36
N THR A 88 13.40 -4.36 18.26
CA THR A 88 12.22 -5.21 18.40
C THR A 88 10.98 -4.34 18.54
N LYS A 89 9.81 -4.86 18.15
CA LYS A 89 8.54 -4.13 18.15
C LYS A 89 8.67 -2.83 17.34
N ASN A 90 9.32 -2.96 16.18
CA ASN A 90 9.73 -1.89 15.31
C ASN A 90 8.69 -1.55 14.21
N ASN A 91 7.51 -2.14 14.27
CA ASN A 91 6.42 -1.86 13.35
C ASN A 91 5.43 -0.89 14.01
N PRO A 92 5.34 0.37 13.58
CA PRO A 92 4.34 1.31 14.08
C PRO A 92 2.95 0.94 13.55
N LEU A 93 1.95 1.03 14.42
CA LEU A 93 0.54 0.91 14.07
C LEU A 93 -0.18 2.21 14.40
N LEU A 94 -0.54 2.96 13.36
CA LEU A 94 -1.28 4.21 13.48
C LEU A 94 -2.75 3.91 13.74
N VAL A 95 -3.25 4.26 14.92
CA VAL A 95 -4.63 3.99 15.34
C VAL A 95 -5.35 5.32 15.56
N GLY A 96 -6.46 5.51 14.88
CA GLY A 96 -7.26 6.73 14.98
C GLY A 96 -8.52 6.63 14.13
N ASP A 97 -9.44 7.56 14.33
CA ASP A 97 -10.70 7.60 13.59
C ASP A 97 -10.49 7.80 12.07
N PRO A 98 -11.45 7.47 11.23
CA PRO A 98 -11.36 7.75 9.80
C PRO A 98 -11.13 9.24 9.54
N GLY A 99 -10.31 9.58 8.54
CA GLY A 99 -10.08 10.97 8.14
C GLY A 99 -9.09 11.78 8.98
N VAL A 100 -8.57 11.26 10.12
CA VAL A 100 -7.63 12.01 10.98
C VAL A 100 -6.23 12.20 10.39
N GLY A 101 -5.95 11.67 9.20
CA GLY A 101 -4.67 11.85 8.49
C GLY A 101 -3.62 10.79 8.80
N LYS A 102 -4.01 9.53 9.03
CA LYS A 102 -3.06 8.41 9.24
C LYS A 102 -2.16 8.17 8.03
N THR A 103 -2.72 8.18 6.83
CA THR A 103 -1.99 8.02 5.56
C THR A 103 -0.99 9.17 5.35
N ALA A 104 -1.38 10.41 5.70
CA ALA A 104 -0.51 11.58 5.62
C ALA A 104 0.76 11.44 6.49
N ILE A 105 0.71 10.70 7.62
CA ILE A 105 1.89 10.45 8.45
C ILE A 105 2.91 9.58 7.69
N ALA A 106 2.47 8.55 6.94
CA ALA A 106 3.37 7.73 6.13
C ALA A 106 3.96 8.56 4.96
N GLU A 107 3.17 9.38 4.31
CA GLU A 107 3.62 10.31 3.27
C GLU A 107 4.62 11.34 3.81
N GLY A 108 4.34 11.91 4.99
CA GLY A 108 5.26 12.85 5.64
C GLY A 108 6.56 12.21 6.12
N LEU A 109 6.54 10.92 6.46
CA LEU A 109 7.77 10.17 6.75
C LEU A 109 8.61 9.99 5.48
N ALA A 110 8.00 9.66 4.34
CA ALA A 110 8.68 9.58 3.05
C ALA A 110 9.32 10.93 2.67
N ASP A 111 8.60 12.03 2.86
CA ASP A 111 9.11 13.39 2.62
C ASP A 111 10.34 13.70 3.51
N LYS A 112 10.30 13.33 4.79
CA LYS A 112 11.45 13.48 5.70
C LYS A 112 12.64 12.62 5.29
N ILE A 113 12.41 11.40 4.81
CA ILE A 113 13.50 10.53 4.32
C ILE A 113 14.16 11.16 3.08
N VAL A 114 13.37 11.62 2.12
CA VAL A 114 13.88 12.28 0.90
C VAL A 114 14.66 13.54 1.22
N LYS A 115 14.23 14.31 2.22
CA LYS A 115 14.94 15.53 2.70
C LYS A 115 16.15 15.24 3.59
N GLY A 116 16.36 13.99 3.99
CA GLY A 116 17.44 13.63 4.94
C GLY A 116 17.17 14.04 6.39
N GLU A 117 15.93 14.35 6.76
CA GLU A 117 15.52 14.78 8.10
C GLU A 117 15.18 13.61 9.04
N VAL A 118 15.86 12.50 8.87
CA VAL A 118 15.67 11.26 9.66
C VAL A 118 17.01 10.75 10.18
N PRO A 119 17.03 9.91 11.24
CA PRO A 119 18.24 9.25 11.70
C PRO A 119 18.92 8.43 10.59
N GLU A 120 20.24 8.26 10.69
CA GLU A 120 21.08 7.58 9.70
C GLU A 120 20.54 6.19 9.30
N VAL A 121 19.97 5.45 10.26
CA VAL A 121 19.36 4.12 10.05
C VAL A 121 18.21 4.13 9.03
N LEU A 122 17.54 5.27 8.84
CA LEU A 122 16.40 5.42 7.95
C LEU A 122 16.71 6.24 6.68
N LEU A 123 17.90 6.81 6.53
CA LEU A 123 18.25 7.65 5.39
C LEU A 123 18.10 6.95 4.03
N LYS A 124 18.34 5.64 4.00
CA LYS A 124 18.24 4.83 2.77
C LYS A 124 16.92 4.08 2.67
N SER A 125 15.97 4.35 3.58
CA SER A 125 14.71 3.62 3.59
C SER A 125 13.77 4.08 2.47
N GLU A 126 13.06 3.12 1.90
CA GLU A 126 12.07 3.31 0.83
C GLU A 126 10.71 2.85 1.35
N ILE A 127 9.69 3.70 1.26
CA ILE A 127 8.35 3.38 1.75
C ILE A 127 7.45 3.00 0.57
N TYR A 128 6.98 1.78 0.58
CA TYR A 128 6.06 1.23 -0.42
C TYR A 128 4.65 1.15 0.16
N ALA A 129 3.74 1.98 -0.32
CA ALA A 129 2.33 1.92 0.05
C ALA A 129 1.61 0.83 -0.76
N LEU A 130 1.09 -0.18 -0.07
CA LEU A 130 0.36 -1.28 -0.69
C LEU A 130 -0.96 -0.79 -1.27
N ASP A 131 -1.18 -1.03 -2.56
CA ASP A 131 -2.43 -0.72 -3.24
C ASP A 131 -3.38 -1.93 -3.18
N MET A 132 -4.30 -1.89 -2.22
CA MET A 132 -5.31 -2.94 -2.06
C MET A 132 -6.25 -3.06 -3.26
N GLY A 133 -6.53 -1.94 -3.93
CA GLY A 133 -7.36 -1.92 -5.14
C GLY A 133 -6.68 -2.67 -6.28
N ALA A 134 -5.39 -2.42 -6.53
CA ALA A 134 -4.61 -3.11 -7.55
C ALA A 134 -4.44 -4.60 -7.24
N LEU A 135 -4.26 -4.97 -5.96
CA LEU A 135 -4.17 -6.37 -5.53
C LEU A 135 -5.47 -7.13 -5.78
N LEU A 136 -6.61 -6.48 -5.60
CA LEU A 136 -7.94 -7.08 -5.74
C LEU A 136 -8.47 -7.04 -7.17
N ALA A 137 -8.02 -6.10 -7.98
CA ALA A 137 -8.51 -5.91 -9.35
C ALA A 137 -8.37 -7.20 -10.18
N GLY A 138 -9.49 -7.69 -10.71
CA GLY A 138 -9.53 -8.89 -11.56
C GLY A 138 -9.26 -10.22 -10.85
N THR A 139 -9.17 -10.27 -9.53
CA THR A 139 -9.12 -11.53 -8.78
C THR A 139 -10.50 -12.18 -8.75
N ARG A 140 -10.59 -13.43 -9.18
CA ARG A 140 -11.82 -14.25 -9.09
C ARG A 140 -11.77 -15.19 -7.89
N TYR A 141 -10.58 -15.58 -7.47
CA TYR A 141 -10.35 -16.54 -6.41
C TYR A 141 -9.44 -15.95 -5.33
N ARG A 142 -9.61 -16.43 -4.12
CA ARG A 142 -8.76 -16.07 -2.97
C ARG A 142 -7.27 -16.32 -3.24
N GLY A 143 -6.95 -17.38 -3.95
CA GLY A 143 -5.57 -17.74 -4.29
C GLY A 143 -4.83 -16.67 -5.10
N ASP A 144 -5.52 -15.99 -6.02
CA ASP A 144 -4.92 -14.94 -6.86
C ASP A 144 -4.40 -13.78 -6.02
N PHE A 145 -5.18 -13.35 -5.02
CA PHE A 145 -4.79 -12.29 -4.08
C PHE A 145 -3.60 -12.71 -3.21
N GLU A 146 -3.67 -13.94 -2.66
CA GLU A 146 -2.60 -14.48 -1.81
C GLU A 146 -1.28 -14.60 -2.60
N GLU A 147 -1.33 -15.02 -3.85
CA GLU A 147 -0.16 -15.12 -4.73
C GLU A 147 0.46 -13.73 -5.02
N ARG A 148 -0.37 -12.74 -5.35
CA ARG A 148 0.08 -11.36 -5.59
C ARG A 148 0.71 -10.75 -4.34
N LEU A 149 0.06 -10.87 -3.18
CA LEU A 149 0.60 -10.38 -1.91
C LEU A 149 1.91 -11.07 -1.55
N LYS A 150 2.01 -12.39 -1.75
CA LYS A 150 3.23 -13.16 -1.54
C LYS A 150 4.36 -12.71 -2.46
N ALA A 151 4.06 -12.36 -3.72
CA ALA A 151 5.04 -11.82 -4.64
C ALA A 151 5.59 -10.46 -4.17
N VAL A 152 4.71 -9.55 -3.72
CA VAL A 152 5.10 -8.25 -3.14
C VAL A 152 5.97 -8.44 -1.91
N ILE A 153 5.55 -9.29 -0.96
CA ILE A 153 6.32 -9.57 0.26
C ILE A 153 7.72 -10.10 -0.07
N LYS A 154 7.83 -11.05 -0.99
CA LYS A 154 9.13 -11.62 -1.42
C LYS A 154 10.06 -10.58 -2.05
N GLU A 155 9.53 -9.59 -2.75
CA GLU A 155 10.35 -8.51 -3.32
C GLU A 155 10.80 -7.54 -2.23
N ILE A 156 9.93 -7.20 -1.29
CA ILE A 156 10.28 -6.34 -0.16
C ILE A 156 11.35 -6.98 0.73
N GLU A 157 11.24 -8.29 1.01
CA GLU A 157 12.24 -9.02 1.80
C GLU A 157 13.65 -9.01 1.20
N LYS A 158 13.78 -8.78 -0.11
CA LYS A 158 15.10 -8.65 -0.77
C LYS A 158 15.75 -7.28 -0.56
N ASN A 159 14.96 -6.27 -0.19
CA ASN A 159 15.43 -4.92 0.06
C ASN A 159 15.36 -4.63 1.57
N GLU A 160 16.50 -4.73 2.25
CA GLU A 160 16.60 -4.51 3.72
C GLU A 160 16.16 -3.10 4.15
N ASN A 161 16.14 -2.14 3.23
CA ASN A 161 15.73 -0.77 3.48
C ASN A 161 14.25 -0.51 3.18
N ALA A 162 13.54 -1.48 2.62
CA ALA A 162 12.13 -1.33 2.30
C ALA A 162 11.25 -1.34 3.56
N ILE A 163 10.28 -0.43 3.57
CA ILE A 163 9.24 -0.33 4.59
C ILE A 163 7.89 -0.46 3.88
N LEU A 164 7.10 -1.44 4.26
CA LEU A 164 5.75 -1.63 3.72
C LEU A 164 4.74 -0.80 4.51
N PHE A 165 4.05 0.11 3.84
CA PHE A 165 2.90 0.80 4.42
C PHE A 165 1.61 0.12 3.97
N ILE A 166 0.79 -0.29 4.93
CA ILE A 166 -0.51 -0.93 4.70
C ILE A 166 -1.58 -0.06 5.34
N ASP A 167 -2.33 0.64 4.49
CA ASP A 167 -3.51 1.37 4.96
C ASP A 167 -4.65 0.38 5.24
N GLU A 168 -5.44 0.66 6.26
CA GLU A 168 -6.51 -0.24 6.72
C GLU A 168 -6.05 -1.71 6.88
N ILE A 169 -4.91 -1.92 7.54
CA ILE A 169 -4.26 -3.24 7.68
C ILE A 169 -5.21 -4.32 8.24
N HIS A 170 -6.28 -3.93 8.92
CA HIS A 170 -7.31 -4.83 9.41
C HIS A 170 -8.04 -5.58 8.29
N THR A 171 -8.08 -5.02 7.07
CA THR A 171 -8.68 -5.68 5.90
C THR A 171 -7.93 -6.94 5.50
N ILE A 172 -6.62 -6.98 5.76
CA ILE A 172 -5.76 -8.13 5.48
C ILE A 172 -5.75 -9.11 6.66
N ILE A 173 -5.80 -8.59 7.89
CA ILE A 173 -5.58 -9.39 9.12
C ILE A 173 -6.88 -9.97 9.67
N GLY A 174 -8.01 -9.30 9.51
CA GLY A 174 -9.26 -9.64 10.21
C GLY A 174 -10.36 -10.25 9.34
N ALA A 175 -10.16 -10.27 8.07
CA ALA A 175 -11.19 -10.65 7.11
C ALA A 175 -11.57 -12.14 7.13
N GLY A 176 -10.86 -12.98 7.86
CA GLY A 176 -11.14 -14.44 7.94
C GLY A 176 -12.19 -14.88 8.95
N ALA A 177 -12.68 -14.00 9.84
CA ALA A 177 -13.46 -14.42 11.00
C ALA A 177 -14.99 -14.34 10.82
N THR A 178 -15.50 -13.68 9.79
CA THR A 178 -16.96 -13.54 9.60
C THR A 178 -17.38 -13.85 8.16
N SER A 179 -18.09 -14.94 8.00
CA SER A 179 -18.92 -15.35 6.85
C SER A 179 -18.28 -15.32 5.45
N GLY A 180 -17.79 -16.47 5.01
CA GLY A 180 -17.93 -16.88 3.61
C GLY A 180 -17.17 -16.13 2.53
N GLY A 181 -15.93 -15.70 2.75
CA GLY A 181 -15.18 -15.15 1.63
C GLY A 181 -14.15 -14.07 1.92
N ALA A 182 -13.98 -13.69 3.15
CA ALA A 182 -13.03 -12.65 3.50
C ALA A 182 -11.58 -13.17 3.51
N MET A 183 -10.69 -12.39 2.93
CA MET A 183 -9.29 -12.74 2.66
C MET A 183 -8.46 -12.75 3.93
N ASP A 184 -8.20 -13.92 4.50
CA ASP A 184 -7.27 -14.03 5.65
C ASP A 184 -5.83 -14.19 5.14
N ALA A 185 -5.21 -13.08 4.81
CA ALA A 185 -3.78 -13.03 4.48
C ALA A 185 -2.89 -12.86 5.73
N SER A 186 -3.46 -12.90 6.92
CA SER A 186 -2.69 -12.84 8.17
C SER A 186 -1.64 -13.96 8.26
N ASN A 187 -1.94 -15.12 7.69
CA ASN A 187 -1.01 -16.25 7.63
C ASN A 187 0.23 -15.98 6.74
N LEU A 188 0.15 -15.04 5.81
CA LEU A 188 1.30 -14.63 4.99
C LEU A 188 2.14 -13.56 5.69
N LEU A 189 1.50 -12.60 6.37
CA LEU A 189 2.20 -11.51 7.06
C LEU A 189 2.79 -11.93 8.41
N LYS A 190 2.10 -12.75 9.18
CA LYS A 190 2.56 -13.18 10.51
C LYS A 190 3.96 -13.77 10.53
N PRO A 191 4.34 -14.74 9.67
CA PRO A 191 5.70 -15.30 9.66
C PRO A 191 6.76 -14.23 9.39
N VAL A 192 6.54 -13.38 8.38
CA VAL A 192 7.50 -12.36 7.94
C VAL A 192 7.68 -11.26 8.99
N LEU A 193 6.60 -10.86 9.66
CA LEU A 193 6.66 -9.97 10.81
C LEU A 193 7.31 -10.62 12.04
N GLN A 194 7.20 -11.95 12.18
CA GLN A 194 7.82 -12.69 13.29
C GLN A 194 9.33 -12.81 13.14
N THR A 195 9.83 -13.05 11.94
CA THR A 195 11.28 -13.09 11.64
C THR A 195 11.93 -11.72 11.80
N GLY A 196 11.15 -10.63 11.65
CA GLY A 196 11.66 -9.25 11.71
C GLY A 196 12.36 -8.83 10.41
N THR A 197 12.26 -9.62 9.36
CA THR A 197 12.80 -9.32 8.03
C THR A 197 12.02 -8.19 7.34
N LEU A 198 10.74 -8.02 7.68
CA LEU A 198 9.88 -6.98 7.15
C LEU A 198 9.67 -5.86 8.17
N LYS A 199 9.95 -4.62 7.78
CA LYS A 199 9.46 -3.42 8.48
C LYS A 199 8.12 -3.02 7.89
N CYS A 200 7.12 -2.83 8.76
CA CYS A 200 5.77 -2.50 8.32
C CYS A 200 5.19 -1.35 9.13
N ILE A 201 4.56 -0.41 8.45
CA ILE A 201 3.71 0.62 9.06
C ILE A 201 2.27 0.24 8.74
N GLY A 202 1.45 0.03 9.76
CA GLY A 202 0.03 -0.22 9.58
C GLY A 202 -0.82 0.98 9.97
N SER A 203 -1.98 1.14 9.34
CA SER A 203 -3.02 2.04 9.82
C SER A 203 -4.31 1.27 10.12
N THR A 204 -5.07 1.71 11.11
CA THR A 204 -6.39 1.12 11.44
C THR A 204 -7.23 2.10 12.25
N THR A 205 -8.50 1.79 12.46
CA THR A 205 -9.36 2.55 13.37
C THR A 205 -9.36 1.95 14.79
N TYR A 206 -9.88 2.69 15.77
CA TYR A 206 -10.01 2.18 17.15
C TYR A 206 -10.92 0.96 17.24
N LYS A 207 -11.97 0.92 16.42
CA LYS A 207 -12.95 -0.18 16.41
C LYS A 207 -12.30 -1.47 15.90
N GLU A 208 -11.63 -1.41 14.78
CA GLU A 208 -10.95 -2.55 14.15
C GLU A 208 -9.72 -2.99 14.97
N TYR A 209 -9.00 -2.04 15.59
CA TYR A 209 -7.91 -2.37 16.50
C TYR A 209 -8.38 -3.30 17.63
N ARG A 210 -9.47 -2.92 18.32
CA ARG A 210 -10.06 -3.76 19.39
C ARG A 210 -10.65 -5.06 18.84
N GLY A 211 -11.19 -5.04 17.62
CA GLY A 211 -11.80 -6.21 16.98
C GLY A 211 -10.81 -7.29 16.61
N TYR A 212 -9.67 -6.90 16.07
CA TYR A 212 -8.73 -7.82 15.41
C TYR A 212 -7.35 -7.85 16.06
N PHE A 213 -6.72 -6.72 16.33
CA PHE A 213 -5.36 -6.67 16.86
C PHE A 213 -5.24 -7.08 18.32
N ASP A 214 -6.10 -6.55 19.19
CA ASP A 214 -6.06 -6.88 20.63
C ASP A 214 -6.24 -8.37 20.91
N LYS A 215 -6.93 -9.08 20.02
CA LYS A 215 -7.18 -10.51 20.14
C LYS A 215 -6.00 -11.37 19.67
N ASP A 216 -5.14 -10.83 18.81
CA ASP A 216 -3.99 -11.54 18.26
C ASP A 216 -2.69 -11.14 18.96
N ARG A 217 -2.31 -11.95 19.97
CA ARG A 217 -1.09 -11.71 20.75
C ARG A 217 0.19 -11.69 19.92
N ALA A 218 0.24 -12.37 18.78
CA ALA A 218 1.42 -12.39 17.91
C ALA A 218 1.62 -11.04 17.23
N LEU A 219 0.54 -10.42 16.76
CA LEU A 219 0.56 -9.09 16.16
C LEU A 219 0.82 -7.99 17.19
N VAL A 220 0.15 -8.02 18.34
CA VAL A 220 0.35 -7.05 19.45
C VAL A 220 1.82 -6.98 19.88
N ARG A 221 2.53 -8.12 19.90
CA ARG A 221 3.95 -8.17 20.25
C ARG A 221 4.86 -7.55 19.19
N ARG A 222 4.43 -7.45 17.94
CA ARG A 222 5.22 -6.96 16.80
C ARG A 222 4.94 -5.51 16.46
N PHE A 223 3.73 -5.05 16.71
CA PHE A 223 3.33 -3.69 16.45
C PHE A 223 3.40 -2.81 17.71
N GLN A 224 3.81 -1.55 17.52
CA GLN A 224 3.71 -0.51 18.53
C GLN A 224 2.57 0.42 18.15
N LYS A 225 1.53 0.44 18.96
CA LYS A 225 0.40 1.37 18.81
C LYS A 225 0.87 2.82 18.95
N ILE A 226 0.42 3.66 18.03
CA ILE A 226 0.56 5.12 18.04
C ILE A 226 -0.84 5.70 17.83
N ASP A 227 -1.34 6.41 18.84
CA ASP A 227 -2.66 7.04 18.75
C ASP A 227 -2.57 8.31 17.90
N VAL A 228 -3.40 8.39 16.87
CA VAL A 228 -3.55 9.54 15.98
C VAL A 228 -4.89 10.18 16.28
N LYS A 229 -4.86 11.22 17.10
CA LYS A 229 -6.06 11.95 17.51
C LYS A 229 -6.48 12.96 16.45
N GLU A 230 -7.74 13.33 16.48
CA GLU A 230 -8.24 14.46 15.71
C GLU A 230 -7.46 15.75 16.06
N PRO A 231 -7.10 16.60 15.08
CA PRO A 231 -6.46 17.87 15.35
C PRO A 231 -7.41 18.81 16.10
N ASN A 232 -6.86 19.62 17.00
CA ASN A 232 -7.63 20.72 17.60
C ASN A 232 -7.89 21.82 16.58
N VAL A 233 -8.76 22.77 16.90
CA VAL A 233 -9.16 23.88 16.00
C VAL A 233 -7.94 24.65 15.49
N ASP A 234 -6.98 24.99 16.36
CA ASP A 234 -5.79 25.75 15.97
C ASP A 234 -4.90 24.97 15.01
N ASP A 235 -4.74 23.67 15.24
CA ASP A 235 -3.95 22.80 14.37
C ASP A 235 -4.68 22.55 13.04
N ALA A 236 -6.01 22.41 13.04
CA ALA A 236 -6.82 22.31 11.84
C ALA A 236 -6.70 23.59 10.97
N VAL A 237 -6.72 24.77 11.57
CA VAL A 237 -6.46 26.04 10.86
C VAL A 237 -5.07 26.04 10.23
N LYS A 238 -4.02 25.62 10.96
CA LYS A 238 -2.65 25.53 10.41
C LYS A 238 -2.57 24.55 9.26
N ILE A 239 -3.22 23.40 9.35
CA ILE A 239 -3.28 22.39 8.28
C ILE A 239 -3.89 23.00 7.01
N LEU A 240 -5.05 23.62 7.13
CA LEU A 240 -5.72 24.26 5.99
C LEU A 240 -4.93 25.43 5.42
N MET A 241 -4.28 26.23 6.27
CA MET A 241 -3.40 27.31 5.82
C MET A 241 -2.21 26.78 5.01
N GLY A 242 -1.62 25.66 5.41
CA GLY A 242 -0.53 25.05 4.66
C GLY A 242 -0.94 24.37 3.36
N LEU A 243 -2.19 23.94 3.25
CA LEU A 243 -2.75 23.37 2.04
C LEU A 243 -3.40 24.40 1.12
N LYS A 244 -3.58 25.64 1.61
CA LYS A 244 -4.30 26.74 0.95
C LYS A 244 -3.88 26.93 -0.50
N SER A 245 -2.59 27.06 -0.78
CA SER A 245 -2.07 27.32 -2.13
C SER A 245 -2.47 26.21 -3.12
N ARG A 246 -2.41 24.95 -2.70
CA ARG A 246 -2.78 23.81 -3.57
C ARG A 246 -4.28 23.81 -3.90
N TYR A 247 -5.14 24.12 -2.94
CA TYR A 247 -6.58 24.26 -3.17
C TYR A 247 -6.89 25.48 -4.04
N GLU A 248 -6.21 26.61 -3.82
CA GLU A 248 -6.33 27.80 -4.65
C GLU A 248 -5.93 27.55 -6.09
N ASP A 249 -4.82 26.83 -6.31
CA ASP A 249 -4.34 26.48 -7.64
C ASP A 249 -5.27 25.49 -8.35
N HIS A 250 -5.82 24.52 -7.61
CA HIS A 250 -6.73 23.54 -8.18
C HIS A 250 -8.08 24.14 -8.58
N HIS A 251 -8.67 24.93 -7.67
CA HIS A 251 -10.00 25.51 -7.88
C HIS A 251 -9.99 26.86 -8.59
N LYS A 252 -8.79 27.46 -8.82
CA LYS A 252 -8.62 28.79 -9.43
C LYS A 252 -9.35 29.90 -8.68
N ILE A 253 -9.41 29.81 -7.35
CA ILE A 253 -10.01 30.78 -6.43
C ILE A 253 -8.99 31.20 -5.37
N LYS A 254 -9.29 32.25 -4.63
CA LYS A 254 -8.48 32.71 -3.50
C LYS A 254 -9.28 32.60 -2.21
N PHE A 255 -8.67 32.03 -1.17
CA PHE A 255 -9.24 31.98 0.17
C PHE A 255 -8.65 33.08 1.05
N THR A 256 -9.49 33.81 1.77
CA THR A 256 -9.00 34.68 2.84
C THR A 256 -8.65 33.85 4.09
N ASN A 257 -7.78 34.38 4.92
CA ASN A 257 -7.41 33.69 6.16
C ASN A 257 -8.60 33.55 7.11
N ASP A 258 -9.47 34.56 7.10
CA ASP A 258 -10.69 34.56 7.96
C ASP A 258 -11.71 33.55 7.46
N ALA A 259 -11.84 33.37 6.14
CA ALA A 259 -12.69 32.32 5.58
C ALA A 259 -12.24 30.92 6.05
N ILE A 260 -10.92 30.63 6.06
CA ILE A 260 -10.37 29.37 6.55
C ILE A 260 -10.65 29.17 8.04
N LYS A 261 -10.40 30.20 8.86
CA LYS A 261 -10.70 30.12 10.30
C LYS A 261 -12.19 29.87 10.55
N THR A 262 -13.06 30.63 9.92
CA THR A 262 -14.51 30.48 10.05
C THR A 262 -14.97 29.09 9.59
N ALA A 263 -14.42 28.57 8.49
CA ALA A 263 -14.73 27.22 8.02
C ALA A 263 -14.39 26.15 9.06
N VAL A 264 -13.22 26.24 9.70
CA VAL A 264 -12.81 25.30 10.76
C VAL A 264 -13.71 25.44 12.00
N GLU A 265 -13.98 26.66 12.47
CA GLU A 265 -14.82 26.90 13.64
C GLU A 265 -16.26 26.41 13.44
N LEU A 266 -16.83 26.64 12.26
CA LEU A 266 -18.15 26.14 11.92
C LEU A 266 -18.18 24.62 11.78
N SER A 267 -17.19 24.02 11.12
CA SER A 267 -17.07 22.56 11.04
C SER A 267 -17.00 21.93 12.43
N PHE A 268 -16.16 22.45 13.31
CA PHE A 268 -16.00 21.94 14.67
C PHE A 268 -17.27 22.04 15.51
N ARG A 269 -18.11 23.07 15.23
CA ARG A 269 -19.35 23.29 15.97
C ARG A 269 -20.52 22.43 15.50
N TYR A 270 -20.58 22.11 14.19
CA TYR A 270 -21.80 21.58 13.58
C TYR A 270 -21.63 20.19 12.96
N ILE A 271 -20.42 19.71 12.78
CA ILE A 271 -20.07 18.38 12.29
C ILE A 271 -19.40 17.59 13.42
#